data_33ee194fd24d6d4283fc51c3a32a21ca
#
_entry.id   33ee194fd24d6d4283fc51c3a32a21ca
#
_cell.length_a   1.000
_cell.length_b   1.000
_cell.length_c   1.000
_cell.angle_alpha   90.00
_cell.angle_beta   90.00
_cell.angle_gamma   90.00
#
_symmetry.space_group_name_H-M   'P 1'
#
loop_
_entity.id
_entity.type
_entity.pdbx_description
1 polymer ?
#
loop_
_entity_poly.entity_id
_entity_poly.type
_entity_poly.pdbx_seq_one_letter_code
_entity_poly.pdbx_strand_id
1 'polypeptide(L)'
;MPHHLMPHHEAGTELAALLPEITGPSGQFRHRQHIHLAFLAVRRYGMPEATTRICDWIQRIAAYERAPQKYHYTVSRAWVEIVAHHAGADPDCADFGTFAGRHPALLDKRLLSRHYRSSTLAAAPARSGWVEPDLLPFPWSPGQDSRAG
;
A
#
# COMPACT_ATOMS: atom_id res chain seq x y z
N MET A 1 -26.93 -7.59 -10.66
CA MET A 1 -26.38 -7.78 -10.82
C MET A 1 -25.40 -7.77 -10.24
N PRO A 2 -25.06 -8.10 -10.17
CA PRO A 2 -24.07 -8.21 -9.44
C PRO A 2 -22.93 -7.60 -9.79
N HIS A 3 -22.84 -7.00 -10.39
CA HIS A 3 -21.87 -6.47 -10.79
C HIS A 3 -21.36 -5.52 -9.97
N HIS A 4 -21.92 -5.17 -9.16
CA HIS A 4 -21.35 -4.35 -8.27
C HIS A 4 -20.13 -4.93 -7.68
N LEU A 5 -19.92 -6.13 -7.76
CA LEU A 5 -18.65 -6.68 -7.43
C LEU A 5 -17.70 -6.26 -8.49
N MET A 6 -16.50 -5.82 -8.13
CA MET A 6 -15.54 -5.50 -9.15
C MET A 6 -15.09 -6.78 -9.82
N PRO A 7 -15.31 -6.92 -11.11
CA PRO A 7 -14.88 -8.11 -11.82
C PRO A 7 -13.36 -8.17 -11.86
N HIS A 8 -12.82 -9.38 -11.83
CA HIS A 8 -11.40 -9.57 -11.99
C HIS A 8 -10.88 -8.93 -13.25
N HIS A 9 -11.64 -9.02 -14.30
CA HIS A 9 -11.31 -8.45 -15.58
C HIS A 9 -11.12 -6.94 -15.48
N GLU A 10 -12.03 -6.26 -14.78
CA GLU A 10 -11.96 -4.82 -14.65
C GLU A 10 -10.76 -4.39 -13.82
N ALA A 11 -10.48 -5.10 -12.72
CA ALA A 11 -9.33 -4.79 -11.88
C ALA A 11 -8.02 -5.00 -12.64
N GLY A 12 -7.94 -6.06 -13.43
CA GLY A 12 -6.76 -6.31 -14.22
C GLY A 12 -6.55 -5.28 -15.29
N THR A 13 -7.65 -4.79 -15.89
CA THR A 13 -7.58 -3.79 -16.94
C THR A 13 -7.06 -2.47 -16.38
N GLU A 14 -7.56 -2.07 -15.22
CA GLU A 14 -7.10 -0.83 -14.61
C GLU A 14 -5.62 -0.90 -14.26
N LEU A 15 -5.20 -2.00 -13.66
CA LEU A 15 -3.79 -2.18 -13.30
C LEU A 15 -2.91 -2.17 -14.55
N ALA A 16 -3.33 -2.85 -15.61
CA ALA A 16 -2.56 -2.88 -16.83
C ALA A 16 -2.37 -1.49 -17.41
N ALA A 17 -3.35 -0.61 -17.24
CA ALA A 17 -3.23 0.76 -17.72
C ALA A 17 -2.28 1.57 -16.86
N LEU A 18 -2.24 1.30 -15.55
CA LEU A 18 -1.41 2.07 -14.63
C LEU A 18 0.06 1.65 -14.64
N LEU A 19 0.32 0.37 -14.84
CA LEU A 19 1.68 -0.16 -14.71
C LEU A 19 2.72 0.55 -15.57
N PRO A 20 2.48 0.78 -16.88
CA PRO A 20 3.50 1.46 -17.67
C PRO A 20 3.83 2.84 -17.16
N GLU A 21 2.83 3.56 -16.67
CA GLU A 21 3.04 4.89 -16.12
C GLU A 21 3.89 4.84 -14.87
N ILE A 22 3.66 3.85 -14.02
CA ILE A 22 4.33 3.72 -12.73
C ILE A 22 5.76 3.19 -12.90
N THR A 23 5.93 2.18 -13.76
CA THR A 23 7.23 1.52 -13.91
C THR A 23 8.15 2.22 -14.90
N GLY A 24 7.58 2.95 -15.85
CA GLY A 24 8.37 3.65 -16.87
C GLY A 24 9.12 2.67 -17.76
N PRO A 25 10.19 3.14 -18.39
CA PRO A 25 10.91 2.32 -19.36
C PRO A 25 11.54 1.05 -18.78
N SER A 26 11.89 1.06 -17.49
CA SER A 26 12.52 -0.10 -16.88
C SER A 26 11.58 -1.27 -16.71
N GLY A 27 10.28 -0.99 -16.58
CA GLY A 27 9.30 -2.02 -16.31
C GLY A 27 9.39 -2.63 -14.91
N GLN A 28 10.28 -2.09 -14.06
CA GLN A 28 10.49 -2.66 -12.73
C GLN A 28 9.44 -2.18 -11.74
N PHE A 29 9.02 -3.09 -10.85
CA PHE A 29 8.10 -2.75 -9.78
C PHE A 29 8.80 -3.03 -8.45
N ARG A 30 9.26 -1.97 -7.81
CA ARG A 30 9.94 -2.05 -6.53
C ARG A 30 9.25 -1.15 -5.53
N HIS A 31 9.92 -0.86 -4.43
CA HIS A 31 9.27 -0.11 -3.35
C HIS A 31 8.72 1.25 -3.82
N ARG A 32 9.50 2.00 -4.58
CA ARG A 32 9.03 3.31 -5.06
C ARG A 32 7.76 3.17 -5.88
N GLN A 33 7.69 2.16 -6.74
CA GLN A 33 6.52 1.92 -7.57
C GLN A 33 5.33 1.48 -6.72
N HIS A 34 5.58 0.71 -5.66
CA HIS A 34 4.53 0.33 -4.73
C HIS A 34 3.91 1.59 -4.08
N ILE A 35 4.76 2.50 -3.62
CA ILE A 35 4.29 3.73 -3.00
C ILE A 35 3.53 4.59 -4.01
N HIS A 36 4.02 4.65 -5.24
CA HIS A 36 3.33 5.38 -6.31
C HIS A 36 1.93 4.80 -6.56
N LEU A 37 1.84 3.48 -6.65
CA LEU A 37 0.56 2.83 -6.87
C LEU A 37 -0.39 3.09 -5.71
N ALA A 38 0.12 3.02 -4.47
CA ALA A 38 -0.69 3.31 -3.30
C ALA A 38 -1.19 4.76 -3.31
N PHE A 39 -0.33 5.70 -3.70
CA PHE A 39 -0.72 7.11 -3.81
C PHE A 39 -1.88 7.27 -4.80
N LEU A 40 -1.78 6.65 -5.96
CA LEU A 40 -2.85 6.75 -6.95
C LEU A 40 -4.15 6.13 -6.45
N ALA A 41 -4.06 4.99 -5.77
CA ALA A 41 -5.24 4.34 -5.23
C ALA A 41 -5.92 5.20 -4.18
N VAL A 42 -5.13 5.77 -3.27
CA VAL A 42 -5.66 6.63 -2.22
C VAL A 42 -6.35 7.85 -2.82
N ARG A 43 -5.73 8.46 -3.83
CA ARG A 43 -6.30 9.63 -4.48
C ARG A 43 -7.59 9.31 -5.22
N ARG A 44 -7.64 8.16 -5.87
CA ARG A 44 -8.81 7.79 -6.66
C ARG A 44 -9.97 7.30 -5.84
N TYR A 45 -9.67 6.51 -4.81
CA TYR A 45 -10.72 5.76 -4.13
C TYR A 45 -10.89 6.10 -2.67
N GLY A 46 -9.88 6.72 -2.03
CA GLY A 46 -9.95 6.94 -0.60
C GLY A 46 -9.87 5.64 0.17
N MET A 47 -9.96 5.75 1.50
CA MET A 47 -9.93 4.59 2.37
C MET A 47 -11.37 4.21 2.74
N PRO A 48 -11.69 2.94 2.92
CA PRO A 48 -10.78 1.80 2.87
C PRO A 48 -10.61 1.18 1.49
N GLU A 49 -11.26 1.72 0.47
CA GLU A 49 -11.25 1.07 -0.83
C GLU A 49 -9.84 0.97 -1.42
N ALA A 50 -8.99 1.97 -1.16
CA ALA A 50 -7.62 1.92 -1.65
C ALA A 50 -6.90 0.67 -1.14
N THR A 51 -7.15 0.26 0.11
CA THR A 51 -6.54 -0.95 0.64
C THR A 51 -6.96 -2.17 -0.15
N THR A 52 -8.26 -2.28 -0.43
CA THR A 52 -8.77 -3.42 -1.18
C THR A 52 -8.13 -3.48 -2.57
N ARG A 53 -8.06 -2.34 -3.24
CA ARG A 53 -7.49 -2.28 -4.59
C ARG A 53 -6.00 -2.62 -4.57
N ILE A 54 -5.26 -2.04 -3.65
CA ILE A 54 -3.83 -2.27 -3.59
C ILE A 54 -3.53 -3.75 -3.30
N CYS A 55 -4.25 -4.36 -2.36
CA CYS A 55 -4.00 -5.75 -2.06
C CYS A 55 -4.27 -6.64 -3.27
N ASP A 56 -5.34 -6.36 -4.01
CA ASP A 56 -5.62 -7.10 -5.22
C ASP A 56 -4.52 -6.88 -6.28
N TRP A 57 -4.13 -5.63 -6.49
CA TRP A 57 -3.14 -5.31 -7.51
C TRP A 57 -1.77 -5.89 -7.19
N ILE A 58 -1.34 -5.84 -5.93
CA ILE A 58 -0.04 -6.40 -5.55
C ILE A 58 -0.03 -7.92 -5.75
N GLN A 59 -1.15 -8.58 -5.43
CA GLN A 59 -1.25 -10.01 -5.71
C GLN A 59 -1.10 -10.31 -7.19
N ARG A 60 -1.72 -9.49 -8.04
CA ARG A 60 -1.61 -9.68 -9.48
C ARG A 60 -0.19 -9.44 -9.97
N ILE A 61 0.47 -8.42 -9.44
CA ILE A 61 1.85 -8.13 -9.82
C ILE A 61 2.76 -9.28 -9.40
N ALA A 62 2.59 -9.80 -8.19
CA ALA A 62 3.39 -10.92 -7.72
C ALA A 62 3.18 -12.14 -8.62
N ALA A 63 1.95 -12.35 -9.07
CA ALA A 63 1.66 -13.46 -9.98
C ALA A 63 2.31 -13.24 -11.35
N TYR A 64 2.27 -12.02 -11.87
CA TYR A 64 2.93 -11.70 -13.14
C TYR A 64 4.43 -11.99 -13.07
N GLU A 65 5.02 -11.71 -11.90
CA GLU A 65 6.44 -11.95 -11.69
C GLU A 65 6.74 -13.39 -11.32
N ARG A 66 5.73 -14.25 -11.27
CA ARG A 66 5.85 -15.66 -10.89
C ARG A 66 6.41 -15.80 -9.49
N ALA A 67 6.06 -14.88 -8.61
CA ALA A 67 6.54 -14.86 -7.25
C ALA A 67 5.40 -14.53 -6.29
N PRO A 68 4.31 -15.36 -6.29
CA PRO A 68 3.15 -15.03 -5.44
C PRO A 68 3.50 -14.94 -3.96
N GLN A 69 4.58 -15.59 -3.54
CA GLN A 69 5.02 -15.54 -2.16
C GLN A 69 5.53 -14.15 -1.76
N LYS A 70 5.74 -13.26 -2.69
CA LYS A 70 6.14 -11.89 -2.36
C LYS A 70 4.99 -11.06 -1.82
N TYR A 71 3.74 -11.48 -2.08
CA TYR A 71 2.61 -10.76 -1.54
C TYR A 71 2.54 -10.93 -0.02
N HIS A 72 2.24 -9.84 0.67
CA HIS A 72 2.19 -9.82 2.13
C HIS A 72 1.10 -8.84 2.54
N TYR A 73 0.05 -9.34 3.18
CA TYR A 73 -1.11 -8.51 3.47
C TYR A 73 -0.78 -7.35 4.40
N THR A 74 -0.13 -7.63 5.54
CA THR A 74 0.15 -6.57 6.51
C THR A 74 1.03 -5.48 5.90
N VAL A 75 2.07 -5.88 5.17
CA VAL A 75 2.97 -4.89 4.54
C VAL A 75 2.22 -4.06 3.51
N SER A 76 1.41 -4.72 2.67
CA SER A 76 0.65 -4.01 1.65
C SER A 76 -0.31 -3.00 2.26
N ARG A 77 -1.06 -3.41 3.27
CA ARG A 77 -2.01 -2.52 3.92
C ARG A 77 -1.33 -1.41 4.71
N ALA A 78 -0.24 -1.76 5.42
CA ALA A 78 0.47 -0.75 6.21
C ALA A 78 0.95 0.40 5.33
N TRP A 79 1.50 0.09 4.16
CA TRP A 79 1.98 1.14 3.28
C TRP A 79 0.85 1.98 2.71
N VAL A 80 -0.31 1.39 2.43
CA VAL A 80 -1.46 2.18 2.01
C VAL A 80 -1.88 3.14 3.11
N GLU A 81 -1.91 2.67 4.36
CA GLU A 81 -2.31 3.53 5.48
C GLU A 81 -1.30 4.65 5.70
N ILE A 82 -0.01 4.35 5.60
CA ILE A 82 1.02 5.36 5.73
C ILE A 82 0.88 6.42 4.64
N VAL A 83 0.69 5.97 3.39
CA VAL A 83 0.52 6.91 2.28
C VAL A 83 -0.74 7.74 2.46
N ALA A 84 -1.84 7.10 2.88
CA ALA A 84 -3.10 7.82 3.09
C ALA A 84 -2.97 8.90 4.15
N HIS A 85 -2.26 8.60 5.23
CA HIS A 85 -2.03 9.57 6.30
C HIS A 85 -1.30 10.81 5.78
N HIS A 86 -0.22 10.59 5.03
CA HIS A 86 0.57 11.70 4.51
C HIS A 86 -0.15 12.44 3.39
N ALA A 87 -0.86 11.72 2.53
CA ALA A 87 -1.63 12.38 1.47
C ALA A 87 -2.76 13.22 2.05
N GLY A 88 -3.38 12.75 3.12
CA GLY A 88 -4.44 13.50 3.78
C GLY A 88 -3.93 14.78 4.42
N ALA A 89 -2.70 14.77 4.89
CA ALA A 89 -2.09 15.96 5.49
C ALA A 89 -1.57 16.93 4.42
N ASP A 90 -1.56 16.52 3.17
CA ASP A 90 -0.99 17.31 2.08
C ASP A 90 -1.91 17.24 0.85
N PRO A 91 -3.16 17.71 0.99
CA PRO A 91 -4.16 17.49 -0.05
C PRO A 91 -3.87 18.22 -1.35
N ASP A 92 -3.02 19.24 -1.33
CA ASP A 92 -2.68 19.99 -2.53
C ASP A 92 -1.71 19.27 -3.45
N CYS A 93 -1.13 18.18 -2.96
CA CYS A 93 -0.14 17.45 -3.72
C CYS A 93 -0.83 16.59 -4.76
N ALA A 94 -0.85 17.04 -6.00
CA ALA A 94 -1.63 16.38 -7.04
C ALA A 94 -0.88 15.26 -7.73
N ASP A 95 0.45 15.36 -7.81
CA ASP A 95 1.23 14.36 -8.53
C ASP A 95 2.20 13.65 -7.61
N PHE A 96 2.56 12.42 -8.01
CA PHE A 96 3.40 11.60 -7.16
C PHE A 96 4.81 12.17 -6.98
N GLY A 97 5.38 12.76 -8.05
CA GLY A 97 6.73 13.33 -7.93
C GLY A 97 6.82 14.37 -6.83
N THR A 98 5.86 15.27 -6.78
CA THR A 98 5.82 16.28 -5.74
C THR A 98 5.60 15.65 -4.37
N PHE A 99 4.67 14.69 -4.29
CA PHE A 99 4.38 14.00 -3.04
C PHE A 99 5.62 13.30 -2.50
N ALA A 100 6.33 12.56 -3.36
CA ALA A 100 7.54 11.84 -2.95
C ALA A 100 8.62 12.82 -2.49
N GLY A 101 8.73 13.96 -3.16
CA GLY A 101 9.72 14.96 -2.77
C GLY A 101 9.44 15.57 -1.41
N ARG A 102 8.18 15.71 -1.05
CA ARG A 102 7.79 16.25 0.26
C ARG A 102 7.83 15.22 1.37
N HIS A 103 7.73 13.94 1.01
CA HIS A 103 7.69 12.85 2.01
C HIS A 103 8.72 11.78 1.68
N PRO A 104 10.01 12.15 1.64
CA PRO A 104 11.04 11.21 1.19
C PRO A 104 11.20 9.97 2.08
N ALA A 105 10.80 10.07 3.35
CA ALA A 105 10.90 8.91 4.24
C ALA A 105 10.05 7.74 3.74
N LEU A 106 8.98 8.02 3.00
CA LEU A 106 8.12 6.96 2.50
C LEU A 106 8.81 6.10 1.44
N LEU A 107 9.87 6.61 0.84
CA LEU A 107 10.59 5.87 -0.18
C LEU A 107 11.61 4.90 0.41
N ASP A 108 11.78 4.91 1.72
CA ASP A 108 12.68 4.01 2.42
C ASP A 108 11.86 2.89 3.03
N LYS A 109 11.97 1.69 2.46
CA LYS A 109 11.15 0.57 2.95
C LYS A 109 11.49 0.18 4.39
N ARG A 110 12.64 0.62 4.89
CA ARG A 110 13.02 0.36 6.28
C ARG A 110 12.19 1.14 7.28
N LEU A 111 11.43 2.13 6.81
CA LEU A 111 10.53 2.87 7.71
C LEU A 111 9.63 1.91 8.48
N LEU A 112 9.18 0.85 7.82
CA LEU A 112 8.27 -0.09 8.45
C LEU A 112 8.89 -0.84 9.62
N SER A 113 10.22 -0.96 9.65
CA SER A 113 10.90 -1.64 10.74
C SER A 113 10.85 -0.87 12.06
N ARG A 114 10.41 0.37 12.04
CA ARG A 114 10.15 1.11 13.28
C ARG A 114 8.87 0.63 13.94
N HIS A 115 8.00 0.02 13.18
CA HIS A 115 6.66 -0.36 13.65
C HIS A 115 6.52 -1.85 13.89
N TYR A 116 7.28 -2.66 13.16
CA TYR A 116 7.17 -4.11 13.23
C TYR A 116 8.53 -4.77 13.35
N ARG A 117 8.62 -5.77 14.23
CA ARG A 117 9.79 -6.65 14.21
C ARG A 117 9.77 -7.49 12.94
N SER A 118 10.95 -7.81 12.43
CA SER A 118 11.04 -8.65 11.24
C SER A 118 10.42 -10.02 11.48
N SER A 119 10.56 -10.57 12.69
CA SER A 119 9.97 -11.85 13.01
C SER A 119 8.44 -11.82 12.96
N THR A 120 7.85 -10.69 13.38
CA THR A 120 6.41 -10.54 13.31
C THR A 120 5.93 -10.53 11.86
N LEU A 121 6.61 -9.79 11.01
CA LEU A 121 6.23 -9.73 9.60
C LEU A 121 6.49 -11.05 8.88
N ALA A 122 7.48 -11.83 9.32
CA ALA A 122 7.78 -13.10 8.69
C ALA A 122 6.76 -14.17 9.03
N ALA A 123 5.98 -13.99 10.08
CA ALA A 123 5.06 -15.02 10.54
C ALA A 123 3.80 -15.08 9.67
N ALA A 124 3.22 -16.27 9.58
CA ALA A 124 2.05 -16.48 8.74
C ALA A 124 0.88 -15.56 9.03
N PRO A 125 0.55 -15.24 10.30
CA PRO A 125 -0.59 -14.36 10.54
C PRO A 125 -0.46 -13.01 9.87
N ALA A 126 0.74 -12.44 9.83
CA ALA A 126 0.93 -11.13 9.20
C ALA A 126 0.86 -11.22 7.68
N ARG A 127 1.28 -12.35 7.13
CA ARG A 127 1.27 -12.52 5.68
C ARG A 127 -0.14 -12.64 5.12
N SER A 128 -1.03 -13.28 5.88
CA SER A 128 -2.38 -13.55 5.39
C SER A 128 -3.46 -12.65 5.97
N GLY A 129 -3.14 -11.83 6.98
CA GLY A 129 -4.11 -10.94 7.58
C GLY A 129 -3.42 -9.76 8.22
N TRP A 130 -4.21 -8.92 8.87
CA TRP A 130 -3.67 -7.72 9.50
C TRP A 130 -3.12 -8.03 10.89
N VAL A 131 -1.92 -7.54 11.15
CA VAL A 131 -1.33 -7.58 12.48
C VAL A 131 -0.96 -6.15 12.85
N GLU A 132 -1.37 -5.73 14.04
CA GLU A 132 -1.05 -4.39 14.51
C GLU A 132 0.46 -4.25 14.77
N PRO A 133 0.99 -3.03 14.63
CA PRO A 133 2.41 -2.82 14.93
C PRO A 133 2.76 -3.29 16.33
N ASP A 134 3.83 -4.05 16.43
CA ASP A 134 4.29 -4.57 17.72
C ASP A 134 5.43 -3.76 18.33
N LEU A 135 5.90 -2.75 17.62
CA LEU A 135 6.88 -1.80 18.15
C LEU A 135 6.19 -0.45 18.30
N LEU A 136 6.52 0.51 17.47
CA LEU A 136 5.91 1.83 17.56
C LEU A 136 4.55 1.81 16.85
N PRO A 137 3.46 2.18 17.53
CA PRO A 137 2.16 2.20 16.84
C PRO A 137 2.09 3.32 15.81
N PHE A 138 1.18 3.17 14.85
CA PHE A 138 0.88 4.25 13.93
C PHE A 138 0.05 5.31 14.65
N PRO A 139 0.23 6.60 14.31
CA PRO A 139 -0.53 7.67 14.99
C PRO A 139 -2.05 7.53 14.84
N TRP A 140 -2.51 6.85 13.82
CA TRP A 140 -3.94 6.68 13.56
C TRP A 140 -4.49 5.36 14.10
N SER A 141 -3.67 4.57 14.79
CA SER A 141 -4.13 3.29 15.31
C SER A 141 -5.14 3.48 16.42
N PRO A 142 -6.24 2.71 16.43
CA PRO A 142 -7.25 2.85 17.46
C PRO A 142 -6.73 2.63 18.87
N GLY A 143 -5.76 1.74 19.07
CA GLY A 143 -5.19 1.50 20.37
C GLY A 143 -4.50 2.72 20.96
N GLN A 144 -4.01 3.58 20.09
CA GLN A 144 -3.39 4.81 20.50
C GLN A 144 -4.41 5.72 21.18
N ASP A 145 -5.58 5.83 20.60
CA ASP A 145 -6.63 6.67 21.14
C ASP A 145 -7.09 6.20 22.50
N SER A 146 -7.24 4.92 22.68
CA SER A 146 -7.78 4.41 23.92
C SER A 146 -6.85 4.68 25.07
N ARG A 147 -5.57 4.88 24.81
CA ARG A 147 -4.66 5.21 25.89
C ARG A 147 -4.64 6.67 26.23
N ALA A 148 -5.15 7.48 25.36
CA ALA A 148 -5.19 8.91 25.62
C ALA A 148 -6.11 9.24 26.78
N GLY A 149 -7.05 8.35 27.05
CA GLY A 149 -7.99 8.55 28.12
C GLY A 149 -7.42 8.25 29.51
#